data_1927a94ad39e20510af5d0d98dcdbd39
#
_entry.id   1927a94ad39e20510af5d0d98dcdbd39
#
_cell.length_a   1.000
_cell.length_b   1.000
_cell.length_c   1.000
_cell.angle_alpha   90.00
_cell.angle_beta   90.00
_cell.angle_gamma   90.00
#
_symmetry.space_group_name_H-M   'P 1'
#
loop_
_entity.id
_entity.type
_entity.pdbx_description
1 polymer ?
#
loop_
_entity_poly.entity_id
_entity_poly.type
_entity_poly.pdbx_seq_one_letter_code
_entity_poly.pdbx_strand_id
1 'polypeptide(L)'
;TDNGASVAVVEMLPEDEFQYVGGEVGAVNSQWAIAHGAPEVDEVELVNEIYRRNAGRSRQAIIQRFAQTSGKRLDQVIEELGEPEWMEANVHVHSKDRTDDMVLDASGYKYWPGTVMFRGPEVVEAPASIWNWGPKVVTFHREKTIAKGAQWMWGHEALYLEKDGERVASVIVKDVANDTYKRVKATKGIVLALGDFGGNEDMLRDINDEYRHVAEAYG
;
A
#
# COMPACT_ATOMS: atom_id res chain seq x y z
N THR A 1 4.71 -17.09 4.17
CA THR A 1 4.28 -18.35 4.85
C THR A 1 3.73 -19.37 3.87
N ASP A 2 2.92 -18.98 2.89
CA ASP A 2 2.24 -19.92 1.96
C ASP A 2 3.22 -20.74 1.11
N ASN A 3 4.39 -20.21 0.85
CA ASN A 3 5.47 -20.91 0.14
C ASN A 3 6.49 -21.55 1.09
N GLY A 4 6.12 -21.85 2.33
CA GLY A 4 6.97 -22.52 3.32
C GLY A 4 8.12 -21.65 3.88
N ALA A 5 8.05 -20.34 3.73
CA ALA A 5 9.02 -19.46 4.36
C ALA A 5 8.65 -19.16 5.82
N SER A 6 9.63 -19.19 6.73
CA SER A 6 9.51 -18.55 8.04
C SER A 6 9.60 -17.06 7.86
N VAL A 7 8.68 -16.32 8.46
CA VAL A 7 8.53 -14.87 8.30
C VAL A 7 8.57 -14.18 9.66
N ALA A 8 9.38 -13.14 9.79
CA ALA A 8 9.28 -12.17 10.88
C ALA A 8 8.83 -10.83 10.30
N VAL A 9 7.85 -10.20 10.93
CA VAL A 9 7.37 -8.86 10.62
C VAL A 9 7.83 -7.94 11.74
N VAL A 10 8.48 -6.85 11.38
CA VAL A 10 8.94 -5.83 12.34
C VAL A 10 8.05 -4.62 12.16
N GLU A 11 7.39 -4.19 13.22
CA GLU A 11 6.50 -3.04 13.25
C GLU A 11 6.86 -2.13 14.42
N MET A 12 7.02 -0.84 14.13
CA MET A 12 7.44 0.16 15.11
C MET A 12 6.35 0.45 16.15
N LEU A 13 5.10 0.45 15.73
CA LEU A 13 3.99 0.70 16.65
C LEU A 13 3.71 -0.52 17.52
N PRO A 14 3.22 -0.32 18.76
CA PRO A 14 2.60 -1.36 19.55
C PRO A 14 1.38 -1.95 18.85
N GLU A 15 1.02 -3.18 19.16
CA GLU A 15 -0.08 -3.88 18.50
C GLU A 15 -1.44 -3.16 18.62
N ASP A 16 -1.69 -2.56 19.76
CA ASP A 16 -2.91 -1.80 20.09
C ASP A 16 -2.93 -0.39 19.48
N GLU A 17 -1.77 0.13 19.09
CA GLU A 17 -1.64 1.42 18.41
C GLU A 17 -1.51 1.28 16.88
N PHE A 18 -1.35 0.05 16.39
CA PHE A 18 -1.19 -0.19 14.97
C PHE A 18 -2.43 0.23 14.19
N GLN A 19 -2.24 1.20 13.31
CA GLN A 19 -3.30 1.73 12.47
C GLN A 19 -2.93 1.59 11.00
N TYR A 20 -3.92 1.24 10.21
CA TYR A 20 -3.80 1.32 8.77
C TYR A 20 -4.27 2.69 8.29
N VAL A 21 -3.43 3.33 7.50
CA VAL A 21 -3.75 4.63 6.88
C VAL A 21 -3.93 4.41 5.39
N GLY A 22 -5.09 4.76 4.89
CA GLY A 22 -5.44 4.65 3.48
C GLY A 22 -6.66 3.75 3.26
N GLY A 23 -7.44 4.05 2.27
CA GLY A 23 -8.69 3.35 1.98
C GLY A 23 -8.91 3.07 0.51
N GLU A 24 -8.16 3.73 -0.35
CA GLU A 24 -8.27 3.51 -1.79
C GLU A 24 -7.27 2.45 -2.25
N VAL A 25 -7.76 1.52 -3.00
CA VAL A 25 -6.94 0.52 -3.68
C VAL A 25 -7.13 0.68 -5.18
N GLY A 26 -6.07 1.08 -5.84
CA GLY A 26 -6.03 1.08 -7.29
C GLY A 26 -5.86 -0.35 -7.81
N ALA A 27 -6.79 -0.79 -8.63
CA ALA A 27 -6.72 -2.10 -9.28
C ALA A 27 -7.18 -2.00 -10.73
N VAL A 28 -6.38 -2.52 -11.64
CA VAL A 28 -6.62 -2.47 -13.08
C VAL A 28 -7.13 -3.81 -13.54
N ASN A 29 -8.29 -3.80 -14.21
CA ASN A 29 -8.91 -4.98 -14.80
C ASN A 29 -9.15 -6.13 -13.79
N SER A 30 -9.57 -5.78 -12.56
CA SER A 30 -10.10 -6.75 -11.61
C SER A 30 -11.38 -7.36 -12.17
N GLN A 31 -11.50 -8.67 -12.16
CA GLN A 31 -12.69 -9.36 -12.65
C GLN A 31 -13.90 -9.03 -11.77
N TRP A 32 -13.69 -8.90 -10.47
CA TRP A 32 -14.73 -8.44 -9.55
C TRP A 32 -15.21 -7.03 -9.92
N ALA A 33 -14.30 -6.09 -10.13
CA ALA A 33 -14.65 -4.72 -10.49
C ALA A 33 -15.39 -4.63 -11.83
N ILE A 34 -14.97 -5.41 -12.83
CA ILE A 34 -15.63 -5.49 -14.14
C ILE A 34 -17.06 -6.06 -14.00
N ALA A 35 -17.25 -7.09 -13.19
CA ALA A 35 -18.57 -7.64 -12.91
C ALA A 35 -19.50 -6.64 -12.20
N HIS A 36 -18.92 -5.64 -11.51
CA HIS A 36 -19.65 -4.56 -10.83
C HIS A 36 -19.66 -3.24 -11.65
N GLY A 37 -19.45 -3.31 -12.94
CA GLY A 37 -19.64 -2.19 -13.86
C GLY A 37 -18.40 -1.34 -14.15
N ALA A 38 -17.22 -1.71 -13.67
CA ALA A 38 -16.00 -1.07 -14.12
C ALA A 38 -15.74 -1.39 -15.60
N PRO A 39 -15.36 -0.42 -16.41
CA PRO A 39 -14.92 -0.71 -17.77
C PRO A 39 -13.56 -1.39 -17.77
N GLU A 40 -13.33 -2.21 -18.77
CA GLU A 40 -11.99 -2.72 -19.05
C GLU A 40 -11.09 -1.58 -19.53
N VAL A 41 -9.87 -1.55 -19.02
CA VAL A 41 -8.89 -0.50 -19.28
C VAL A 41 -7.79 -1.03 -20.18
N ASP A 42 -7.41 -0.28 -21.19
CA ASP A 42 -6.20 -0.55 -21.98
C ASP A 42 -4.96 -0.30 -21.12
N GLU A 43 -4.27 -1.38 -20.77
CA GLU A 43 -3.11 -1.34 -19.90
C GLU A 43 -1.95 -0.50 -20.47
N VAL A 44 -1.75 -0.53 -21.79
CA VAL A 44 -0.67 0.22 -22.44
C VAL A 44 -0.95 1.71 -22.39
N GLU A 45 -2.19 2.09 -22.67
CA GLU A 45 -2.62 3.49 -22.61
C GLU A 45 -2.52 4.02 -21.18
N LEU A 46 -2.96 3.24 -20.18
CA LEU A 46 -2.86 3.59 -18.78
C LEU A 46 -1.40 3.79 -18.33
N VAL A 47 -0.51 2.87 -18.70
CA VAL A 47 0.92 2.96 -18.36
C VAL A 47 1.53 4.23 -18.95
N ASN A 48 1.23 4.54 -20.19
CA ASN A 48 1.73 5.74 -20.86
C ASN A 48 1.19 7.01 -20.20
N GLU A 49 -0.07 7.01 -19.78
CA GLU A 49 -0.69 8.16 -19.14
C GLU A 49 -0.12 8.40 -17.74
N ILE A 50 0.05 7.36 -16.93
CA ILE A 50 0.68 7.49 -15.61
C ILE A 50 2.13 7.98 -15.76
N TYR A 51 2.87 7.43 -16.72
CA TYR A 51 4.25 7.84 -16.99
C TYR A 51 4.34 9.32 -17.40
N ARG A 52 3.41 9.77 -18.25
CA ARG A 52 3.29 11.16 -18.67
C ARG A 52 2.98 12.08 -17.48
N ARG A 53 2.04 11.70 -16.60
CA ARG A 53 1.67 12.48 -15.41
C ARG A 53 2.83 12.67 -14.44
N ASN A 54 3.66 11.66 -14.32
CA ASN A 54 4.85 11.69 -13.49
C ASN A 54 6.04 12.37 -14.17
N ALA A 55 5.83 13.06 -15.30
CA ALA A 55 6.87 13.71 -16.08
C ALA A 55 8.05 12.77 -16.40
N GLY A 56 7.79 11.48 -16.58
CA GLY A 56 8.81 10.46 -16.85
C GLY A 56 9.70 10.09 -15.67
N ARG A 57 9.42 10.57 -14.46
CA ARG A 57 10.25 10.31 -13.27
C ARG A 57 10.09 8.91 -12.70
N SER A 58 8.94 8.28 -12.93
CA SER A 58 8.68 6.92 -12.45
C SER A 58 9.34 5.87 -13.34
N ARG A 59 9.69 4.73 -12.75
CA ARG A 59 10.14 3.58 -13.53
C ARG A 59 8.96 2.94 -14.26
N GLN A 60 8.94 3.07 -15.58
CA GLN A 60 7.85 2.55 -16.41
C GLN A 60 7.57 1.06 -16.18
N ALA A 61 8.59 0.25 -15.97
CA ALA A 61 8.44 -1.17 -15.68
C ALA A 61 7.64 -1.46 -14.40
N ILE A 62 7.70 -0.58 -13.39
CA ILE A 62 6.90 -0.69 -12.17
C ILE A 62 5.43 -0.37 -12.48
N ILE A 63 5.18 0.70 -13.23
CA ILE A 63 3.82 1.08 -13.65
C ILE A 63 3.20 -0.04 -14.48
N GLN A 64 3.96 -0.59 -15.42
CA GLN A 64 3.53 -1.72 -16.25
C GLN A 64 3.19 -2.95 -15.38
N ARG A 65 4.04 -3.26 -14.41
CA ARG A 65 3.78 -4.37 -13.48
C ARG A 65 2.50 -4.13 -12.67
N PHE A 66 2.28 -2.91 -12.19
CA PHE A 66 1.03 -2.54 -11.53
C PHE A 66 -0.17 -2.75 -12.44
N ALA A 67 -0.17 -2.20 -13.66
CA ALA A 67 -1.27 -2.35 -14.60
C ALA A 67 -1.61 -3.83 -14.88
N GLN A 68 -0.60 -4.66 -15.08
CA GLN A 68 -0.75 -6.08 -15.44
C GLN A 68 -1.18 -6.99 -14.27
N THR A 69 -0.95 -6.59 -13.03
CA THR A 69 -1.11 -7.52 -11.91
C THR A 69 -2.05 -7.05 -10.80
N SER A 70 -2.33 -5.75 -10.69
CA SER A 70 -3.11 -5.21 -9.57
C SER A 70 -4.54 -5.76 -9.51
N GLY A 71 -5.22 -5.88 -10.63
CA GLY A 71 -6.56 -6.47 -10.67
C GLY A 71 -6.60 -7.90 -10.18
N LYS A 72 -5.69 -8.74 -10.68
CA LYS A 72 -5.59 -10.15 -10.22
C LYS A 72 -5.27 -10.26 -8.73
N ARG A 73 -4.50 -9.32 -8.18
CA ARG A 73 -4.18 -9.30 -6.76
C ARG A 73 -5.37 -8.88 -5.92
N LEU A 74 -6.15 -7.92 -6.40
CA LEU A 74 -7.40 -7.55 -5.75
C LEU A 74 -8.37 -8.74 -5.74
N ASP A 75 -8.59 -9.39 -6.90
CA ASP A 75 -9.47 -10.55 -7.00
C ASP A 75 -9.03 -11.67 -6.03
N GLN A 76 -7.73 -11.92 -5.92
CA GLN A 76 -7.20 -12.88 -4.96
C GLN A 76 -7.51 -12.49 -3.50
N VAL A 77 -7.35 -11.21 -3.14
CA VAL A 77 -7.65 -10.74 -1.78
C VAL A 77 -9.14 -10.90 -1.47
N ILE A 78 -10.01 -10.58 -2.43
CA ILE A 78 -11.46 -10.73 -2.30
C ILE A 78 -11.84 -12.20 -2.09
N GLU A 79 -11.29 -13.10 -2.91
CA GLU A 79 -11.49 -14.54 -2.78
C GLU A 79 -11.02 -15.07 -1.42
N GLU A 80 -9.82 -14.65 -0.99
CA GLU A 80 -9.25 -15.08 0.29
C GLU A 80 -10.01 -14.56 1.50
N LEU A 81 -10.60 -13.36 1.41
CA LEU A 81 -11.44 -12.80 2.46
C LEU A 81 -12.71 -13.61 2.65
N GLY A 82 -13.30 -14.11 1.56
CA GLY A 82 -14.44 -15.05 1.61
C GLY A 82 -15.72 -14.47 2.21
N GLU A 83 -15.91 -13.14 2.17
CA GLU A 83 -17.07 -12.45 2.73
C GLU A 83 -17.85 -11.70 1.64
N PRO A 84 -18.57 -12.41 0.76
CA PRO A 84 -19.23 -11.81 -0.39
C PRO A 84 -20.30 -10.76 0.01
N GLU A 85 -21.08 -11.00 1.05
CA GLU A 85 -22.08 -10.05 1.52
C GLU A 85 -21.45 -8.75 2.04
N TRP A 86 -20.34 -8.86 2.74
CA TRP A 86 -19.60 -7.69 3.18
C TRP A 86 -19.01 -6.92 1.99
N MET A 87 -18.48 -7.64 0.99
CA MET A 87 -17.95 -7.04 -0.22
C MET A 87 -19.03 -6.26 -0.98
N GLU A 88 -20.18 -6.85 -1.21
CA GLU A 88 -21.32 -6.19 -1.89
C GLU A 88 -21.78 -4.93 -1.16
N ALA A 89 -21.78 -4.95 0.17
CA ALA A 89 -22.24 -3.82 0.98
C ALA A 89 -21.21 -2.68 1.07
N ASN A 90 -19.92 -2.98 0.93
CA ASN A 90 -18.85 -2.06 1.33
C ASN A 90 -17.86 -1.72 0.22
N VAL A 91 -17.93 -2.37 -0.93
CA VAL A 91 -17.02 -2.12 -2.04
C VAL A 91 -17.73 -1.40 -3.15
N HIS A 92 -17.19 -0.27 -3.55
CA HIS A 92 -17.72 0.53 -4.63
C HIS A 92 -16.69 0.64 -5.75
N VAL A 93 -17.12 0.38 -6.96
CA VAL A 93 -16.35 0.70 -8.15
C VAL A 93 -16.59 2.16 -8.48
N HIS A 94 -15.53 2.92 -8.66
CA HIS A 94 -15.64 4.30 -9.14
C HIS A 94 -16.27 4.29 -10.53
N SER A 95 -17.46 4.87 -10.62
CA SER A 95 -18.18 4.95 -11.88
C SER A 95 -17.61 6.08 -12.74
N LYS A 96 -17.70 5.88 -14.06
CA LYS A 96 -17.35 6.90 -15.05
C LYS A 96 -18.16 8.19 -14.92
N ASP A 97 -19.27 8.14 -14.22
CA ASP A 97 -20.22 9.26 -14.08
C ASP A 97 -19.95 10.10 -12.82
N ARG A 98 -18.94 9.76 -12.03
CA ARG A 98 -18.50 10.61 -10.90
C ARG A 98 -17.68 11.78 -11.43
N THR A 99 -18.30 12.95 -11.38
CA THR A 99 -17.68 14.24 -11.72
C THR A 99 -16.93 14.86 -10.54
N ASP A 100 -17.09 14.31 -9.37
CA ASP A 100 -16.50 14.77 -8.09
C ASP A 100 -15.20 14.05 -7.72
N ASP A 101 -14.75 13.11 -8.52
CA ASP A 101 -13.45 12.51 -8.33
C ASP A 101 -12.37 13.55 -8.65
N MET A 102 -11.72 14.00 -7.60
CA MET A 102 -10.69 15.05 -7.63
C MET A 102 -9.48 14.70 -8.50
N VAL A 103 -9.45 13.53 -9.05
CA VAL A 103 -8.32 13.12 -9.82
C VAL A 103 -8.63 13.43 -11.27
N LEU A 104 -8.38 14.68 -11.76
CA LEU A 104 -7.74 14.76 -13.04
C LEU A 104 -8.46 15.32 -14.23
N ASP A 105 -9.67 15.77 -14.13
CA ASP A 105 -10.32 16.39 -15.28
C ASP A 105 -9.82 17.84 -15.55
N ALA A 106 -9.43 18.54 -14.50
CA ALA A 106 -9.09 19.97 -14.59
C ALA A 106 -7.78 20.27 -15.34
N SER A 107 -6.94 19.28 -15.65
CA SER A 107 -5.60 19.50 -16.19
C SER A 107 -5.31 18.80 -17.52
N GLY A 108 -6.34 18.37 -18.22
CA GLY A 108 -6.19 17.69 -19.52
C GLY A 108 -5.63 16.27 -19.41
N TYR A 109 -5.74 15.65 -18.26
CA TYR A 109 -5.40 14.25 -18.06
C TYR A 109 -6.61 13.37 -18.30
N LYS A 110 -6.38 12.17 -18.79
CA LYS A 110 -7.44 11.21 -19.04
C LYS A 110 -7.94 10.61 -17.75
N TYR A 111 -9.25 10.56 -17.56
CA TYR A 111 -9.89 9.84 -16.47
C TYR A 111 -9.83 8.33 -16.68
N TRP A 112 -9.53 7.59 -15.63
CA TRP A 112 -9.51 6.14 -15.63
C TRP A 112 -10.50 5.60 -14.61
N PRO A 113 -11.71 5.24 -15.02
CA PRO A 113 -12.63 4.55 -14.14
C PRO A 113 -12.12 3.12 -13.91
N GLY A 114 -12.00 2.71 -12.69
CA GLY A 114 -11.51 1.37 -12.38
C GLY A 114 -10.72 1.31 -11.08
N THR A 115 -10.60 2.44 -10.40
CA THR A 115 -10.17 2.43 -9.02
C THR A 115 -11.29 1.86 -8.17
N VAL A 116 -11.00 0.83 -7.43
CA VAL A 116 -11.94 0.24 -6.48
C VAL A 116 -11.81 0.99 -5.17
N MET A 117 -12.88 1.65 -4.76
CA MET A 117 -12.94 2.28 -3.46
C MET A 117 -13.65 1.34 -2.48
N PHE A 118 -12.97 1.02 -1.41
CA PHE A 118 -13.53 0.19 -0.35
C PHE A 118 -14.08 1.09 0.76
N ARG A 119 -15.39 1.19 0.84
CA ARG A 119 -16.05 1.83 1.98
C ARG A 119 -16.35 0.77 3.02
N GLY A 120 -16.00 1.03 4.26
CA GLY A 120 -16.49 0.26 5.39
C GLY A 120 -17.90 0.63 5.77
N PRO A 121 -18.55 -0.15 6.65
CA PRO A 121 -19.85 0.23 7.22
C PRO A 121 -19.74 1.65 7.79
N GLU A 122 -20.77 2.45 7.57
CA GLU A 122 -20.86 3.80 8.11
C GLU A 122 -20.63 3.76 9.62
N VAL A 123 -19.46 4.18 10.05
CA VAL A 123 -19.23 4.52 11.44
C VAL A 123 -19.80 5.90 11.60
N VAL A 124 -21.04 5.95 12.06
CA VAL A 124 -21.89 7.15 12.13
C VAL A 124 -21.31 8.24 13.04
N GLU A 125 -20.23 8.00 13.75
CA GLU A 125 -19.71 8.92 14.77
C GLU A 125 -18.27 9.42 14.56
N ALA A 126 -17.62 9.10 13.45
CA ALA A 126 -16.26 9.62 13.22
C ALA A 126 -16.20 10.41 11.91
N PRO A 127 -15.96 11.72 11.95
CA PRO A 127 -15.96 12.56 10.74
C PRO A 127 -14.79 12.32 9.78
N ALA A 128 -13.96 11.32 10.01
CA ALA A 128 -12.76 11.08 9.21
C ALA A 128 -12.52 9.63 8.75
N SER A 129 -13.37 8.68 9.07
CA SER A 129 -13.08 7.26 8.80
C SER A 129 -14.08 6.58 7.88
N ILE A 130 -14.28 7.13 6.71
CA ILE A 130 -15.01 6.44 5.64
C ILE A 130 -14.23 5.26 5.01
N TRP A 131 -13.06 4.92 5.55
CA TRP A 131 -12.10 4.01 4.94
C TRP A 131 -11.82 2.77 5.80
N ASN A 132 -12.82 1.89 5.98
CA ASN A 132 -12.67 0.70 6.82
C ASN A 132 -12.14 -0.56 6.10
N TRP A 133 -11.90 -0.47 4.80
CA TRP A 133 -11.33 -1.58 4.05
C TRP A 133 -9.91 -1.91 4.50
N GLY A 134 -9.06 -0.90 4.60
CA GLY A 134 -7.69 -1.10 5.01
C GLY A 134 -7.59 -1.86 6.33
N PRO A 135 -8.21 -1.38 7.42
CA PRO A 135 -8.23 -2.10 8.69
C PRO A 135 -8.72 -3.54 8.57
N LYS A 136 -9.80 -3.79 7.83
CA LYS A 136 -10.34 -5.14 7.66
C LYS A 136 -9.35 -6.08 6.96
N VAL A 137 -8.81 -5.67 5.83
CA VAL A 137 -7.87 -6.49 5.06
C VAL A 137 -6.55 -6.69 5.79
N VAL A 138 -6.03 -5.64 6.42
CA VAL A 138 -4.79 -5.76 7.19
C VAL A 138 -4.98 -6.68 8.38
N THR A 139 -6.09 -6.55 9.11
CA THR A 139 -6.40 -7.45 10.23
C THR A 139 -6.54 -8.89 9.75
N PHE A 140 -7.29 -9.13 8.69
CA PHE A 140 -7.43 -10.45 8.08
C PHE A 140 -6.07 -11.07 7.70
N HIS A 141 -5.22 -10.33 7.00
CA HIS A 141 -3.91 -10.83 6.61
C HIS A 141 -2.97 -11.01 7.80
N ARG A 142 -3.02 -10.13 8.79
CA ARG A 142 -2.27 -10.27 10.04
C ARG A 142 -2.63 -11.57 10.75
N GLU A 143 -3.90 -11.80 11.00
CA GLU A 143 -4.39 -13.01 11.68
C GLU A 143 -4.04 -14.27 10.88
N LYS A 144 -4.24 -14.24 9.57
CA LYS A 144 -3.89 -15.33 8.66
C LYS A 144 -2.38 -15.64 8.68
N THR A 145 -1.53 -14.63 8.71
CA THR A 145 -0.08 -14.83 8.76
C THR A 145 0.38 -15.33 10.12
N ILE A 146 -0.20 -14.84 11.22
CA ILE A 146 0.05 -15.35 12.57
C ILE A 146 -0.35 -16.82 12.68
N ALA A 147 -1.54 -17.17 12.20
CA ALA A 147 -2.01 -18.57 12.19
C ALA A 147 -1.09 -19.50 11.38
N LYS A 148 -0.37 -18.98 10.40
CA LYS A 148 0.64 -19.69 9.61
C LYS A 148 2.05 -19.61 10.20
N GLY A 149 2.21 -19.12 11.42
CA GLY A 149 3.46 -19.10 12.16
C GLY A 149 4.37 -17.90 11.86
N ALA A 150 3.88 -16.83 11.26
CA ALA A 150 4.64 -15.58 11.17
C ALA A 150 4.82 -14.97 12.57
N GLN A 151 6.02 -14.47 12.84
CA GLN A 151 6.35 -13.80 14.08
C GLN A 151 6.23 -12.29 13.88
N TRP A 152 5.38 -11.65 14.67
CA TRP A 152 5.25 -10.19 14.69
C TRP A 152 6.02 -9.62 15.87
N MET A 153 6.90 -8.68 15.56
CA MET A 153 7.72 -7.95 16.54
C MET A 153 7.15 -6.52 16.61
N TRP A 154 6.16 -6.37 17.48
CA TRP A 154 5.52 -5.09 17.76
C TRP A 154 6.41 -4.18 18.61
N GLY A 155 6.30 -2.87 18.45
CA GLY A 155 7.11 -1.91 19.19
C GLY A 155 8.61 -1.98 18.86
N HIS A 156 8.95 -2.46 17.66
CA HIS A 156 10.34 -2.60 17.24
C HIS A 156 10.61 -1.75 15.98
N GLU A 157 11.51 -0.82 16.11
CA GLU A 157 11.95 0.05 15.02
C GLU A 157 13.10 -0.58 14.24
N ALA A 158 12.97 -0.68 12.91
CA ALA A 158 14.04 -1.14 12.04
C ALA A 158 15.03 0.02 11.79
N LEU A 159 16.29 -0.14 12.21
CA LEU A 159 17.28 0.93 12.16
C LEU A 159 18.31 0.76 11.04
N TYR A 160 18.89 -0.42 10.95
CA TYR A 160 20.01 -0.65 10.03
C TYR A 160 19.90 -1.99 9.33
N LEU A 161 20.28 -2.00 8.06
CA LEU A 161 20.48 -3.22 7.28
C LEU A 161 21.96 -3.60 7.33
N GLU A 162 22.26 -4.85 7.64
CA GLU A 162 23.61 -5.37 7.65
C GLU A 162 23.85 -6.28 6.45
N LYS A 163 24.99 -6.11 5.82
CA LYS A 163 25.46 -6.97 4.74
C LYS A 163 26.36 -8.09 5.25
N ASP A 164 26.28 -9.23 4.58
CA ASP A 164 27.25 -10.29 4.61
C ASP A 164 27.73 -10.50 3.16
N GLY A 165 28.92 -10.03 2.85
CA GLY A 165 29.37 -9.86 1.48
C GLY A 165 28.48 -8.89 0.68
N GLU A 166 28.00 -9.31 -0.47
CA GLU A 166 27.13 -8.51 -1.34
C GLU A 166 25.64 -8.57 -0.94
N ARG A 167 25.29 -9.43 0.02
CA ARG A 167 23.90 -9.69 0.38
C ARG A 167 23.52 -8.97 1.67
N VAL A 168 22.31 -8.37 1.70
CA VAL A 168 21.69 -7.94 2.94
C VAL A 168 21.22 -9.18 3.70
N ALA A 169 21.78 -9.42 4.88
CA ALA A 169 21.61 -10.66 5.64
C ALA A 169 20.88 -10.49 6.98
N SER A 170 20.82 -9.27 7.51
CA SER A 170 20.13 -8.99 8.77
C SER A 170 19.63 -7.55 8.84
N VAL A 171 18.70 -7.34 9.76
CA VAL A 171 18.26 -6.01 10.19
C VAL A 171 18.52 -5.85 11.69
N ILE A 172 19.03 -4.71 12.09
CA ILE A 172 19.10 -4.30 13.48
C ILE A 172 17.81 -3.59 13.82
N VAL A 173 17.13 -4.08 14.84
CA VAL A 173 15.89 -3.52 15.32
C VAL A 173 16.07 -3.06 16.76
N LYS A 174 15.42 -1.96 17.11
CA LYS A 174 15.36 -1.41 18.46
C LYS A 174 14.00 -1.75 19.05
N ASP A 175 14.00 -2.39 20.20
CA ASP A 175 12.83 -2.50 21.07
C ASP A 175 12.62 -1.12 21.72
N VAL A 176 11.59 -0.42 21.28
CA VAL A 176 11.38 1.00 21.65
C VAL A 176 11.08 1.16 23.14
N ALA A 177 10.32 0.22 23.71
CA ALA A 177 9.92 0.29 25.12
C ALA A 177 11.08 0.02 26.08
N ASN A 178 11.98 -0.90 25.70
CA ASN A 178 13.07 -1.36 26.57
C ASN A 178 14.43 -0.75 26.23
N ASP A 179 14.52 0.06 25.18
CA ASP A 179 15.76 0.64 24.65
C ASP A 179 16.86 -0.40 24.39
N THR A 180 16.46 -1.58 23.89
CA THR A 180 17.38 -2.68 23.60
C THR A 180 17.42 -2.99 22.12
N TYR A 181 18.53 -3.58 21.67
CA TYR A 181 18.77 -3.85 20.27
C TYR A 181 18.82 -5.35 19.98
N LYS A 182 18.21 -5.76 18.90
CA LYS A 182 18.22 -7.16 18.43
C LYS A 182 18.67 -7.21 16.97
N ARG A 183 19.38 -8.29 16.63
CA ARG A 183 19.70 -8.62 15.25
C ARG A 183 18.76 -9.70 14.74
N VAL A 184 17.95 -9.36 13.73
CA VAL A 184 17.07 -10.31 13.06
C VAL A 184 17.73 -10.75 11.76
N LYS A 185 18.14 -12.02 11.70
CA LYS A 185 18.79 -12.60 10.53
C LYS A 185 17.77 -13.07 9.51
N ALA A 186 18.05 -12.82 8.24
CA ALA A 186 17.22 -13.23 7.11
C ALA A 186 18.02 -14.11 6.13
N THR A 187 17.66 -15.38 6.05
CA THR A 187 18.33 -16.33 5.15
C THR A 187 17.84 -16.26 3.71
N LYS A 188 16.61 -15.82 3.49
CA LYS A 188 16.01 -15.72 2.15
C LYS A 188 16.01 -14.30 1.60
N GLY A 189 15.75 -13.30 2.42
CA GLY A 189 15.73 -11.90 2.03
C GLY A 189 14.97 -11.04 3.03
N ILE A 190 15.04 -9.74 2.82
CA ILE A 190 14.33 -8.73 3.59
C ILE A 190 13.46 -7.94 2.63
N VAL A 191 12.19 -7.78 2.96
CA VAL A 191 11.24 -6.93 2.24
C VAL A 191 11.06 -5.64 3.04
N LEU A 192 11.35 -4.51 2.41
CA LEU A 192 11.10 -3.20 2.99
C LEU A 192 9.69 -2.76 2.59
N ALA A 193 8.82 -2.63 3.57
CA ALA A 193 7.43 -2.18 3.41
C ALA A 193 7.18 -0.97 4.32
N LEU A 194 8.11 0.00 4.29
CA LEU A 194 8.19 1.11 5.23
C LEU A 194 7.36 2.34 4.79
N GLY A 195 6.58 2.22 3.72
CA GLY A 195 5.90 3.36 3.13
C GLY A 195 6.85 4.23 2.32
N ASP A 196 6.57 5.52 2.28
CA ASP A 196 7.41 6.52 1.64
C ASP A 196 8.28 7.29 2.66
N PHE A 197 8.99 8.27 2.16
CA PHE A 197 9.83 9.16 2.98
C PHE A 197 9.24 10.57 3.17
N GLY A 198 7.94 10.73 2.91
CA GLY A 198 7.26 12.03 3.01
C GLY A 198 7.33 12.68 4.40
N GLY A 199 7.50 11.87 5.45
CA GLY A 199 7.74 12.35 6.81
C GLY A 199 9.21 12.59 7.17
N ASN A 200 10.15 12.34 6.27
CA ASN A 200 11.59 12.53 6.50
C ASN A 200 12.09 13.77 5.76
N GLU A 201 12.21 14.86 6.48
CA GLU A 201 12.59 16.17 5.92
C GLU A 201 14.00 16.16 5.28
N ASP A 202 14.95 15.48 5.90
CA ASP A 202 16.31 15.37 5.38
C ASP A 202 16.33 14.63 4.03
N MET A 203 15.62 13.51 3.94
CA MET A 203 15.48 12.78 2.67
C MET A 203 14.73 13.59 1.62
N LEU A 204 13.69 14.32 2.00
CA LEU A 204 12.97 15.20 1.08
C LEU A 204 13.88 16.27 0.51
N ARG A 205 14.70 16.89 1.34
CA ARG A 205 15.67 17.91 0.89
C ARG A 205 16.75 17.33 -0.04
N ASP A 206 17.19 16.12 0.23
CA ASP A 206 18.27 15.48 -0.55
C ASP A 206 17.79 14.93 -1.90
N ILE A 207 16.56 14.41 -1.95
CA ILE A 207 16.07 13.63 -3.09
C ILE A 207 15.11 14.44 -3.97
N ASN A 208 14.39 15.39 -3.38
CA ASN A 208 13.35 16.16 -4.07
C ASN A 208 13.76 17.63 -4.23
N ASP A 209 14.26 17.98 -5.41
CA ASP A 209 14.67 19.35 -5.72
C ASP A 209 13.51 20.35 -5.61
N GLU A 210 12.30 19.96 -5.97
CA GLU A 210 11.12 20.80 -5.87
C GLU A 210 10.78 21.11 -4.41
N TYR A 211 10.86 20.10 -3.54
CA TYR A 211 10.64 20.30 -2.10
C TYR A 211 11.67 21.26 -1.51
N ARG A 212 12.93 21.13 -1.89
CA ARG A 212 14.00 22.04 -1.44
C ARG A 212 13.68 23.48 -1.80
N HIS A 213 13.30 23.72 -3.04
CA HIS A 213 12.93 25.07 -3.49
C HIS A 213 11.69 25.63 -2.78
N VAL A 214 10.67 24.80 -2.56
CA VAL A 214 9.46 25.19 -1.83
C VAL A 214 9.78 25.47 -0.36
N ALA A 215 10.55 24.64 0.29
CA ALA A 215 10.94 24.81 1.68
C ALA A 215 11.80 26.08 1.88
N GLU A 216 12.71 26.38 0.94
CA GLU A 216 13.52 27.60 0.96
C GLU A 216 12.70 28.87 0.71
N ALA A 217 11.62 28.76 -0.06
CA ALA A 217 10.77 29.92 -0.39
C ALA A 217 9.73 30.27 0.69
N TYR A 218 9.28 29.27 1.45
CA TYR A 218 8.15 29.39 2.39
C TYR A 218 8.50 28.98 3.83
N GLY A 219 9.70 28.52 4.11
CA GLY A 219 10.25 28.22 5.45
C GLY A 219 10.89 29.47 6.03
#